data_866fd79ea3676f2f5298787869c8d874
#
_entry.id   866fd79ea3676f2f5298787869c8d874
#
_cell.length_a   1.000
_cell.length_b   1.000
_cell.length_c   1.000
_cell.angle_alpha   90.00
_cell.angle_beta   90.00
_cell.angle_gamma   90.00
#
_symmetry.space_group_name_H-M   'P 1'
#
loop_
_entity.id
_entity.type
_entity.pdbx_description
1 polymer ?
#
loop_
_entity_poly.entity_id
_entity_poly.type
_entity_poly.pdbx_seq_one_letter_code
_entity_poly.pdbx_strand_id
1 'polypeptide(L)'
;VTVKADEIASKPSTNPLASIQGKVAGVQVVNTGRAGQDPEIRVRGTNSINGFKPLYVVDGLFTDNINYLNTADIESMEILKDPSSLAIFGVRGANGVIIITTKRAKIGKTMVNINSSVGWKVIYDRVGVTNAEEFKMLYNEQLISQGSDPYDYTQWTGNTDWQNEIFQTGFLTNNNVSITGATDKSKFYLGLGYVMEEGSIKTEKLNKFTVNLNSEYSVTDFLRFGFQLNGVRAKYPDAKGVDGALKAAPIAPTHDLESGLIHTLPDFQRAQVWNPLIETELRGAHNKSENYRVAGNVFGEIDILKNLTFKATFSMDYASSQGRSYSPLIYVYNPDVEGGKERLTERESVNQSKSTSLAAQSDYVLTYLGQFGNHGLTLTAGLTTNYNESSSLSGGRSQLAGYGILVGDDPDRWWLSTIDDVSTATNGGSQSDRFTMSYLFRALYNYKNRYLLNASFRRDGSSVFYKTGNTWDNF
;
A
#
# COMPACT_ATOMS: atom_id res chain seq x y z
N VAL A 1 -14.66 16.03 8.18
CA VAL A 1 -13.64 17.02 7.76
C VAL A 1 -13.26 16.71 6.32
N THR A 2 -13.26 17.72 5.46
CA THR A 2 -12.98 17.58 4.04
C THR A 2 -11.64 18.26 3.70
N VAL A 3 -10.76 17.57 3.02
CA VAL A 3 -9.51 18.08 2.44
C VAL A 3 -9.69 18.15 0.93
N LYS A 4 -9.46 19.32 0.33
CA LYS A 4 -9.70 19.58 -1.10
C LYS A 4 -8.46 19.28 -1.94
N ALA A 5 -8.67 19.14 -3.26
CA ALA A 5 -7.64 18.86 -4.26
C ALA A 5 -6.39 19.74 -4.13
N ASP A 6 -6.55 21.05 -3.97
CA ASP A 6 -5.43 22.00 -3.87
C ASP A 6 -4.56 21.74 -2.62
N GLU A 7 -5.19 21.37 -1.51
CA GLU A 7 -4.50 21.01 -0.28
C GLU A 7 -3.76 19.66 -0.43
N ILE A 8 -4.36 18.71 -1.15
CA ILE A 8 -3.75 17.41 -1.42
C ILE A 8 -2.55 17.59 -2.34
N ALA A 9 -2.68 18.39 -3.39
CA ALA A 9 -1.63 18.66 -4.38
C ALA A 9 -0.49 19.53 -3.84
N SER A 10 -0.69 20.27 -2.74
CA SER A 10 0.32 21.21 -2.18
C SER A 10 1.57 20.51 -1.64
N LYS A 11 1.51 19.22 -1.34
CA LYS A 11 2.66 18.40 -0.95
C LYS A 11 2.98 17.40 -2.06
N PRO A 12 4.16 17.45 -2.66
CA PRO A 12 4.58 16.42 -3.60
C PRO A 12 4.68 15.08 -2.86
N SER A 13 3.68 14.23 -3.03
CA SER A 13 3.63 12.90 -2.45
C SER A 13 3.13 11.91 -3.48
N THR A 14 3.74 10.75 -3.52
CA THR A 14 3.34 9.63 -4.36
C THR A 14 2.13 8.87 -3.78
N ASN A 15 1.84 9.11 -2.49
CA ASN A 15 0.71 8.52 -1.78
C ASN A 15 -0.27 9.60 -1.31
N PRO A 16 -1.56 9.52 -1.70
CA PRO A 16 -2.56 10.51 -1.31
C PRO A 16 -2.73 10.66 0.21
N LEU A 17 -2.55 9.58 0.97
CA LEU A 17 -2.72 9.58 2.42
C LEU A 17 -1.62 10.37 3.15
N ALA A 18 -0.40 10.41 2.60
CA ALA A 18 0.68 11.20 3.17
C ALA A 18 0.41 12.72 3.07
N SER A 19 -0.39 13.15 2.10
CA SER A 19 -0.74 14.56 1.89
C SER A 19 -1.63 15.15 2.99
N ILE A 20 -2.38 14.31 3.73
CA ILE A 20 -3.27 14.75 4.82
C ILE A 20 -2.58 14.84 6.18
N GLN A 21 -1.29 14.46 6.28
CA GLN A 21 -0.52 14.52 7.52
C GLN A 21 -0.51 15.94 8.11
N GLY A 22 -0.94 16.04 9.38
CA GLY A 22 -1.00 17.30 10.12
C GLY A 22 -2.16 18.24 9.73
N LYS A 23 -3.01 17.86 8.75
CA LYS A 23 -4.12 18.72 8.28
C LYS A 23 -5.47 18.44 8.94
N VAL A 24 -5.64 17.27 9.54
CA VAL A 24 -6.93 16.83 10.08
C VAL A 24 -6.82 16.54 11.58
N ALA A 25 -7.52 17.29 12.40
CA ALA A 25 -7.56 17.05 13.84
C ALA A 25 -8.13 15.66 14.19
N GLY A 26 -7.44 14.91 15.07
CA GLY A 26 -7.82 13.56 15.48
C GLY A 26 -7.50 12.47 14.44
N VAL A 27 -6.69 12.80 13.43
CA VAL A 27 -6.12 11.84 12.48
C VAL A 27 -4.61 11.85 12.59
N GLN A 28 -4.04 10.73 13.00
CA GLN A 28 -2.60 10.53 13.03
C GLN A 28 -2.19 9.84 11.74
N VAL A 29 -1.21 10.39 11.06
CA VAL A 29 -0.60 9.82 9.85
C VAL A 29 0.87 9.64 10.12
N VAL A 30 1.35 8.39 10.12
CA VAL A 30 2.76 8.05 10.30
C VAL A 30 3.29 7.56 8.96
N ASN A 31 4.14 8.38 8.35
CA ASN A 31 4.80 8.00 7.11
C ASN A 31 6.04 7.16 7.43
N THR A 32 6.14 5.97 6.83
CA THR A 32 7.28 5.06 7.02
C THR A 32 8.55 5.54 6.31
N GLY A 33 8.44 6.50 5.39
CA GLY A 33 9.56 6.94 4.56
C GLY A 33 9.94 5.96 3.44
N ARG A 34 9.36 4.78 3.37
CA ARG A 34 9.65 3.77 2.33
C ARG A 34 8.90 4.08 1.04
N ALA A 35 9.55 3.81 -0.09
CA ALA A 35 8.95 4.01 -1.40
C ALA A 35 7.72 3.10 -1.60
N GLY A 36 6.60 3.66 -2.05
CA GLY A 36 5.39 2.93 -2.39
C GLY A 36 4.63 2.29 -1.22
N GLN A 37 5.05 2.52 0.02
CA GLN A 37 4.29 2.06 1.19
C GLN A 37 3.23 3.07 1.60
N ASP A 38 2.06 2.55 2.00
CA ASP A 38 1.02 3.38 2.59
C ASP A 38 1.45 3.86 3.98
N PRO A 39 1.23 5.14 4.31
CA PRO A 39 1.38 5.60 5.67
C PRO A 39 0.37 4.91 6.58
N GLU A 40 0.76 4.71 7.82
CA GLU A 40 -0.13 4.22 8.86
C GLU A 40 -1.09 5.35 9.27
N ILE A 41 -2.40 5.08 9.18
CA ILE A 41 -3.44 6.05 9.53
C ILE A 41 -4.25 5.53 10.72
N ARG A 42 -4.40 6.38 11.72
CA ARG A 42 -5.24 6.15 12.88
C ARG A 42 -6.23 7.30 13.04
N VAL A 43 -7.51 6.96 13.10
CA VAL A 43 -8.59 7.93 13.34
C VAL A 43 -9.06 7.78 14.78
N ARG A 44 -8.89 8.85 15.59
CA ARG A 44 -9.19 8.86 17.03
C ARG A 44 -8.45 7.79 17.86
N GLY A 45 -7.22 7.44 17.45
CA GLY A 45 -6.38 6.47 18.15
C GLY A 45 -6.63 5.02 17.75
N THR A 46 -6.22 4.09 18.61
CA THR A 46 -6.35 2.64 18.38
C THR A 46 -7.55 2.12 19.17
N ASN A 47 -8.62 1.79 18.47
CA ASN A 47 -9.90 1.38 19.09
C ASN A 47 -10.11 -0.15 19.09
N SER A 48 -9.22 -0.92 18.46
CA SER A 48 -9.36 -2.37 18.32
C SER A 48 -8.01 -3.08 18.40
N ILE A 49 -7.99 -4.24 19.04
CA ILE A 49 -6.84 -5.15 19.10
C ILE A 49 -6.60 -5.77 17.70
N ASN A 50 -7.65 -5.93 16.90
CA ASN A 50 -7.60 -6.58 15.59
C ASN A 50 -7.20 -5.64 14.44
N GLY A 51 -6.79 -4.41 14.74
CA GLY A 51 -6.35 -3.43 13.76
C GLY A 51 -7.02 -2.07 13.93
N PHE A 52 -6.44 -1.06 13.28
CA PHE A 52 -6.84 0.34 13.40
C PHE A 52 -7.05 1.01 12.04
N LYS A 53 -6.89 0.25 10.94
CA LYS A 53 -7.03 0.83 9.59
C LYS A 53 -8.46 1.30 9.35
N PRO A 54 -8.65 2.54 8.85
CA PRO A 54 -9.96 3.02 8.45
C PRO A 54 -10.44 2.28 7.18
N LEU A 55 -11.75 2.29 6.97
CA LEU A 55 -12.33 1.89 5.70
C LEU A 55 -12.13 3.01 4.67
N TYR A 56 -11.64 2.68 3.48
CA TYR A 56 -11.62 3.61 2.35
C TYR A 56 -12.86 3.39 1.48
N VAL A 57 -13.44 4.49 1.03
CA VAL A 57 -14.56 4.48 0.09
C VAL A 57 -14.20 5.37 -1.09
N VAL A 58 -13.87 4.76 -2.22
CA VAL A 58 -13.48 5.48 -3.44
C VAL A 58 -14.65 5.48 -4.41
N ASP A 59 -15.23 6.65 -4.63
CA ASP A 59 -16.41 6.83 -5.51
C ASP A 59 -17.56 5.85 -5.21
N GLY A 60 -17.74 5.47 -3.93
CA GLY A 60 -18.73 4.52 -3.45
C GLY A 60 -18.23 3.08 -3.28
N LEU A 61 -17.12 2.69 -3.89
CA LEU A 61 -16.53 1.36 -3.75
C LEU A 61 -15.75 1.22 -2.44
N PHE A 62 -16.03 0.20 -1.66
CA PHE A 62 -15.31 -0.13 -0.42
C PHE A 62 -13.99 -0.83 -0.74
N THR A 63 -12.89 -0.28 -0.24
CA THR A 63 -11.55 -0.82 -0.50
C THR A 63 -10.66 -0.74 0.74
N ASP A 64 -9.65 -1.62 0.83
CA ASP A 64 -8.73 -1.70 1.98
C ASP A 64 -7.48 -0.84 1.81
N ASN A 65 -7.22 -0.33 0.60
CA ASN A 65 -6.13 0.61 0.30
C ASN A 65 -6.43 1.46 -0.94
N ILE A 66 -5.73 2.59 -1.07
CA ILE A 66 -5.89 3.54 -2.16
C ILE A 66 -4.60 3.81 -2.93
N ASN A 67 -3.59 2.98 -2.78
CA ASN A 67 -2.28 3.14 -3.43
C ASN A 67 -2.33 3.06 -4.96
N TYR A 68 -3.44 2.61 -5.52
CA TYR A 68 -3.70 2.60 -6.97
C TYR A 68 -4.09 3.98 -7.53
N LEU A 69 -4.50 4.92 -6.68
CA LEU A 69 -4.87 6.27 -7.14
C LEU A 69 -3.63 7.14 -7.36
N ASN A 70 -3.73 8.07 -8.31
CA ASN A 70 -2.80 9.19 -8.41
C ASN A 70 -3.36 10.36 -7.58
N THR A 71 -2.51 11.00 -6.80
CA THR A 71 -2.86 12.19 -6.00
C THR A 71 -3.49 13.30 -6.86
N ALA A 72 -3.02 13.45 -8.10
CA ALA A 72 -3.51 14.44 -9.04
C ALA A 72 -4.96 14.19 -9.52
N ASP A 73 -5.46 12.95 -9.43
CA ASP A 73 -6.80 12.58 -9.86
C ASP A 73 -7.86 12.69 -8.74
N ILE A 74 -7.47 13.10 -7.53
CA ILE A 74 -8.37 13.24 -6.39
C ILE A 74 -8.97 14.65 -6.36
N GLU A 75 -10.29 14.76 -6.24
CA GLU A 75 -11.02 16.02 -6.04
C GLU A 75 -11.12 16.37 -4.57
N SER A 76 -11.40 15.38 -3.71
CA SER A 76 -11.52 15.60 -2.26
C SER A 76 -11.33 14.30 -1.47
N MET A 77 -10.88 14.45 -0.22
CA MET A 77 -10.92 13.41 0.80
C MET A 77 -11.73 13.88 1.99
N GLU A 78 -12.73 13.12 2.37
CA GLU A 78 -13.58 13.40 3.52
C GLU A 78 -13.36 12.33 4.59
N ILE A 79 -13.02 12.77 5.81
CA ILE A 79 -12.76 11.87 6.94
C ILE A 79 -13.97 11.92 7.88
N LEU A 80 -14.69 10.79 7.93
CA LEU A 80 -15.79 10.56 8.85
C LEU A 80 -15.26 9.92 10.12
N LYS A 81 -15.55 10.54 11.24
CA LYS A 81 -15.10 10.08 12.56
C LYS A 81 -16.20 10.02 13.60
N ASP A 82 -17.39 10.57 13.30
CA ASP A 82 -18.50 10.63 14.23
C ASP A 82 -19.40 9.39 14.10
N PRO A 83 -19.80 8.74 15.21
CA PRO A 83 -20.56 7.49 15.18
C PRO A 83 -21.83 7.56 14.33
N SER A 84 -22.54 8.67 14.35
CA SER A 84 -23.75 8.85 13.53
C SER A 84 -23.48 8.84 12.02
N SER A 85 -22.31 9.32 11.60
CA SER A 85 -21.87 9.28 10.20
C SER A 85 -21.32 7.91 9.81
N LEU A 86 -20.73 7.19 10.77
CA LEU A 86 -20.14 5.86 10.56
C LEU A 86 -21.19 4.75 10.49
N ALA A 87 -22.37 4.95 11.10
CA ALA A 87 -23.42 3.94 11.17
C ALA A 87 -23.85 3.39 9.80
N ILE A 88 -23.81 4.21 8.75
CA ILE A 88 -24.15 3.79 7.39
C ILE A 88 -23.15 2.81 6.79
N PHE A 89 -21.91 2.73 7.33
CA PHE A 89 -20.85 1.82 6.88
C PHE A 89 -20.77 0.53 7.72
N GLY A 90 -21.61 0.41 8.77
CA GLY A 90 -21.66 -0.75 9.67
C GLY A 90 -20.35 -1.00 10.40
N VAL A 91 -20.08 -2.25 10.78
CA VAL A 91 -18.87 -2.64 11.52
C VAL A 91 -17.57 -2.33 10.77
N ARG A 92 -17.58 -2.29 9.44
CA ARG A 92 -16.40 -1.93 8.64
C ARG A 92 -15.95 -0.48 8.87
N GLY A 93 -16.89 0.41 9.25
CA GLY A 93 -16.62 1.82 9.56
C GLY A 93 -16.12 2.08 10.99
N ALA A 94 -16.02 1.07 11.86
CA ALA A 94 -15.74 1.24 13.30
C ALA A 94 -14.42 2.00 13.59
N ASN A 95 -13.40 1.84 12.74
CA ASN A 95 -12.11 2.53 12.84
C ASN A 95 -12.06 3.89 12.11
N GLY A 96 -13.22 4.41 11.68
CA GLY A 96 -13.34 5.59 10.83
C GLY A 96 -13.46 5.25 9.35
N VAL A 97 -13.93 6.21 8.58
CA VAL A 97 -14.11 6.08 7.13
C VAL A 97 -13.46 7.26 6.43
N ILE A 98 -12.68 6.98 5.38
CA ILE A 98 -12.09 7.98 4.50
C ILE A 98 -12.77 7.84 3.13
N ILE A 99 -13.61 8.83 2.80
CA ILE A 99 -14.28 8.90 1.50
C ILE A 99 -13.39 9.69 0.56
N ILE A 100 -13.11 9.10 -0.60
CA ILE A 100 -12.30 9.72 -1.65
C ILE A 100 -13.19 9.89 -2.86
N THR A 101 -13.25 11.12 -3.36
CA THR A 101 -13.93 11.46 -4.60
C THR A 101 -12.89 11.77 -5.65
N THR A 102 -12.94 11.07 -6.79
CA THR A 102 -12.05 11.36 -7.92
C THR A 102 -12.58 12.52 -8.76
N LYS A 103 -11.70 13.17 -9.50
CA LYS A 103 -12.02 14.32 -10.35
C LYS A 103 -13.05 13.95 -11.40
N ARG A 104 -14.03 14.84 -11.57
CA ARG A 104 -15.07 14.79 -12.60
C ARG A 104 -15.05 16.06 -13.41
N ALA A 105 -15.51 15.99 -14.66
CA ALA A 105 -15.64 17.17 -15.48
C ALA A 105 -16.75 18.10 -14.95
N LYS A 106 -16.47 19.40 -14.94
CA LYS A 106 -17.44 20.46 -14.70
C LYS A 106 -17.87 21.06 -16.05
N ILE A 107 -19.13 21.47 -16.18
CA ILE A 107 -19.65 22.07 -17.43
C ILE A 107 -18.72 23.19 -17.88
N GLY A 108 -18.29 23.16 -19.12
CA GLY A 108 -17.35 24.13 -19.68
C GLY A 108 -16.62 23.59 -20.90
N LYS A 109 -15.67 24.37 -21.41
CA LYS A 109 -14.83 23.98 -22.54
C LYS A 109 -13.94 22.79 -22.17
N THR A 110 -13.60 21.97 -23.17
CA THR A 110 -12.59 20.92 -23.01
C THR A 110 -11.25 21.54 -22.61
N MET A 111 -10.66 21.03 -21.55
CA MET A 111 -9.38 21.49 -21.02
C MET A 111 -8.40 20.33 -20.91
N VAL A 112 -7.14 20.63 -21.23
CA VAL A 112 -6.01 19.73 -20.98
C VAL A 112 -5.22 20.33 -19.83
N ASN A 113 -4.99 19.51 -18.77
CA ASN A 113 -4.18 19.91 -17.63
C ASN A 113 -2.95 19.03 -17.58
N ILE A 114 -1.80 19.64 -17.37
CA ILE A 114 -0.53 18.94 -17.18
C ILE A 114 0.00 19.34 -15.80
N ASN A 115 0.20 18.35 -14.94
CA ASN A 115 0.80 18.52 -13.64
C ASN A 115 2.08 17.69 -13.58
N SER A 116 3.19 18.33 -13.29
CA SER A 116 4.48 17.67 -13.12
C SER A 116 5.11 18.17 -11.84
N SER A 117 5.57 17.26 -11.00
CA SER A 117 6.31 17.57 -9.79
C SER A 117 7.56 16.71 -9.69
N VAL A 118 8.61 17.31 -9.18
CA VAL A 118 9.88 16.64 -8.87
C VAL A 118 10.28 17.00 -7.45
N GLY A 119 10.98 16.09 -6.78
CA GLY A 119 11.44 16.31 -5.44
C GLY A 119 12.54 15.32 -5.04
N TRP A 120 13.14 15.59 -3.90
CA TRP A 120 14.13 14.73 -3.29
C TRP A 120 13.67 14.33 -1.89
N LYS A 121 13.91 13.08 -1.55
CA LYS A 121 13.61 12.52 -0.25
C LYS A 121 14.92 12.37 0.52
N VAL A 122 15.05 13.11 1.59
CA VAL A 122 16.26 13.12 2.42
C VAL A 122 15.90 12.62 3.81
N ILE A 123 16.75 11.77 4.38
CA ILE A 123 16.65 11.41 5.80
C ILE A 123 17.20 12.58 6.61
N TYR A 124 16.33 13.23 7.37
CA TYR A 124 16.69 14.40 8.16
C TYR A 124 17.47 14.04 9.43
N ASP A 125 17.09 12.92 10.05
CA ASP A 125 17.68 12.48 11.31
C ASP A 125 17.99 10.98 11.26
N ARG A 126 19.08 10.58 11.91
CA ARG A 126 19.56 9.21 11.98
C ARG A 126 19.69 8.79 13.44
N VAL A 127 19.61 7.51 13.69
CA VAL A 127 19.86 6.99 15.03
C VAL A 127 21.34 7.10 15.36
N GLY A 128 21.69 7.78 16.46
CA GLY A 128 23.06 7.82 16.94
C GLY A 128 23.53 6.43 17.34
N VAL A 129 24.59 5.96 16.71
CA VAL A 129 25.26 4.69 17.01
C VAL A 129 26.74 4.95 17.32
N THR A 130 27.38 4.02 17.99
CA THR A 130 28.82 4.12 18.31
C THR A 130 29.67 4.05 17.05
N ASN A 131 30.77 4.81 17.02
CA ASN A 131 31.84 4.60 16.08
C ASN A 131 32.75 3.42 16.52
N ALA A 132 33.75 3.08 15.71
CA ALA A 132 34.61 1.92 15.98
C ALA A 132 35.36 2.03 17.31
N GLU A 133 35.89 3.21 17.68
CA GLU A 133 36.64 3.40 18.93
C GLU A 133 35.74 3.31 20.16
N GLU A 134 34.56 3.95 20.10
CA GLU A 134 33.55 3.86 21.15
C GLU A 134 33.05 2.41 21.32
N PHE A 135 32.82 1.72 20.20
CA PHE A 135 32.40 0.31 20.21
C PHE A 135 33.47 -0.57 20.87
N LYS A 136 34.73 -0.47 20.46
CA LYS A 136 35.85 -1.25 21.04
C LYS A 136 35.97 -1.02 22.55
N MET A 137 35.84 0.23 22.99
CA MET A 137 35.90 0.58 24.40
C MET A 137 34.77 -0.10 25.20
N LEU A 138 33.53 0.07 24.76
CA LEU A 138 32.36 -0.48 25.44
C LEU A 138 32.32 -2.01 25.42
N TYR A 139 32.69 -2.62 24.29
CA TYR A 139 32.70 -4.07 24.16
C TYR A 139 33.81 -4.71 25.03
N ASN A 140 35.00 -4.13 25.07
CA ASN A 140 36.08 -4.60 25.96
C ASN A 140 35.70 -4.42 27.43
N GLU A 141 35.06 -3.31 27.81
CA GLU A 141 34.57 -3.12 29.19
C GLU A 141 33.55 -4.20 29.57
N GLN A 142 32.65 -4.55 28.65
CA GLN A 142 31.72 -5.66 28.86
C GLN A 142 32.43 -6.99 29.06
N LEU A 143 33.41 -7.33 28.19
CA LEU A 143 34.17 -8.58 28.29
C LEU A 143 34.94 -8.68 29.61
N ILE A 144 35.63 -7.61 29.98
CA ILE A 144 36.37 -7.55 31.26
C ILE A 144 35.42 -7.71 32.45
N SER A 145 34.24 -7.08 32.39
CA SER A 145 33.24 -7.21 33.46
C SER A 145 32.69 -8.66 33.61
N GLN A 146 32.75 -9.43 32.55
CA GLN A 146 32.40 -10.85 32.49
C GLN A 146 33.56 -11.78 32.82
N GLY A 147 34.76 -11.25 33.10
CA GLY A 147 35.96 -12.01 33.38
C GLY A 147 36.66 -12.59 32.16
N SER A 148 36.38 -12.06 30.98
CA SER A 148 37.00 -12.41 29.70
C SER A 148 38.10 -11.44 29.34
N ASP A 149 39.05 -11.89 28.49
CA ASP A 149 40.08 -11.02 27.95
C ASP A 149 39.47 -10.03 26.90
N PRO A 150 40.10 -8.88 26.67
CA PRO A 150 39.74 -7.97 25.59
C PRO A 150 39.75 -8.67 24.23
N TYR A 151 38.82 -8.25 23.33
CA TYR A 151 38.75 -8.81 21.99
C TYR A 151 39.93 -8.40 21.13
N ASP A 152 40.41 -9.28 20.26
CA ASP A 152 41.47 -8.98 19.28
C ASP A 152 40.89 -8.32 18.03
N TYR A 153 41.15 -7.03 17.87
CA TYR A 153 40.68 -6.23 16.73
C TYR A 153 41.66 -6.15 15.56
N THR A 154 42.74 -6.93 15.56
CA THR A 154 43.81 -6.84 14.55
C THR A 154 43.29 -6.94 13.12
N GLN A 155 42.28 -7.77 12.89
CA GLN A 155 41.65 -7.97 11.58
C GLN A 155 40.41 -7.08 11.34
N TRP A 156 39.97 -6.34 12.36
CA TRP A 156 38.74 -5.55 12.36
C TRP A 156 39.09 -4.05 12.39
N THR A 157 39.58 -3.54 11.26
CA THR A 157 40.15 -2.17 11.13
C THR A 157 39.12 -1.15 10.59
N GLY A 158 37.89 -1.56 10.35
CA GLY A 158 36.85 -0.68 9.84
C GLY A 158 36.42 0.38 10.85
N ASN A 159 35.81 1.43 10.33
CA ASN A 159 35.06 2.44 11.07
C ASN A 159 33.84 2.81 10.22
N THR A 160 32.93 1.85 10.05
CA THR A 160 31.86 1.92 9.08
C THR A 160 30.60 2.50 9.69
N ASP A 161 30.10 3.59 9.14
CA ASP A 161 28.76 4.09 9.37
C ASP A 161 27.78 3.32 8.47
N TRP A 162 27.23 2.24 8.98
CA TRP A 162 26.32 1.36 8.25
C TRP A 162 25.03 2.07 7.77
N GLN A 163 24.58 3.08 8.49
CA GLN A 163 23.45 3.87 8.04
C GLN A 163 23.79 4.68 6.79
N ASN A 164 25.00 5.23 6.71
CA ASN A 164 25.47 5.94 5.53
C ASN A 164 25.66 5.03 4.32
N GLU A 165 26.05 3.78 4.57
CA GLU A 165 26.22 2.79 3.50
C GLU A 165 24.91 2.34 2.86
N ILE A 166 23.82 2.25 3.61
CA ILE A 166 22.54 1.78 3.08
C ILE A 166 21.58 2.89 2.67
N PHE A 167 21.75 4.11 3.20
CA PHE A 167 20.87 5.22 2.89
C PHE A 167 21.32 6.02 1.67
N GLN A 168 20.34 6.63 1.02
CA GLN A 168 20.55 7.54 -0.11
C GLN A 168 19.55 8.69 -0.09
N THR A 169 19.86 9.75 -0.82
CA THR A 169 18.86 10.74 -1.21
C THR A 169 18.03 10.18 -2.36
N GLY A 170 16.75 9.90 -2.11
CA GLY A 170 15.85 9.37 -3.12
C GLY A 170 15.31 10.49 -4.02
N PHE A 171 15.15 10.19 -5.31
CA PHE A 171 14.48 11.07 -6.27
C PHE A 171 13.03 10.66 -6.41
N LEU A 172 12.12 11.62 -6.50
CA LEU A 172 10.72 11.37 -6.79
C LEU A 172 10.20 12.28 -7.91
N THR A 173 9.35 11.73 -8.75
CA THR A 173 8.58 12.49 -9.74
C THR A 173 7.17 11.97 -9.86
N ASN A 174 6.20 12.89 -10.00
CA ASN A 174 4.81 12.58 -10.28
C ASN A 174 4.35 13.45 -11.45
N ASN A 175 4.05 12.80 -12.56
CA ASN A 175 3.62 13.44 -13.80
C ASN A 175 2.20 12.97 -14.12
N ASN A 176 1.30 13.89 -14.33
CA ASN A 176 -0.09 13.62 -14.67
C ASN A 176 -0.53 14.52 -15.84
N VAL A 177 -1.19 13.90 -16.80
CA VAL A 177 -1.86 14.59 -17.90
C VAL A 177 -3.34 14.25 -17.83
N SER A 178 -4.22 15.25 -17.80
CA SER A 178 -5.65 15.00 -17.80
C SER A 178 -6.39 15.84 -18.83
N ILE A 179 -7.43 15.23 -19.39
CA ILE A 179 -8.35 15.85 -20.34
C ILE A 179 -9.74 15.82 -19.69
N THR A 180 -10.39 16.96 -19.63
CA THR A 180 -11.73 17.08 -19.10
C THR A 180 -12.61 17.85 -20.06
N GLY A 181 -13.85 17.41 -20.22
CA GLY A 181 -14.84 18.11 -21.02
C GLY A 181 -16.25 17.77 -20.55
N ALA A 182 -17.13 18.77 -20.58
CA ALA A 182 -18.54 18.57 -20.23
C ALA A 182 -19.45 19.45 -21.05
N THR A 183 -20.55 18.86 -21.45
CA THR A 183 -21.75 19.52 -22.01
C THR A 183 -22.92 19.30 -21.05
N ASP A 184 -24.07 19.80 -21.37
CA ASP A 184 -25.29 19.58 -20.58
C ASP A 184 -25.69 18.09 -20.50
N LYS A 185 -25.32 17.30 -21.53
CA LYS A 185 -25.70 15.88 -21.65
C LYS A 185 -24.58 14.90 -21.36
N SER A 186 -23.33 15.33 -21.42
CA SER A 186 -22.19 14.42 -21.24
C SER A 186 -21.05 15.08 -20.49
N LYS A 187 -20.42 14.34 -19.61
CA LYS A 187 -19.22 14.75 -18.88
C LYS A 187 -18.20 13.64 -19.00
N PHE A 188 -16.93 14.00 -19.24
CA PHE A 188 -15.86 13.03 -19.26
C PHE A 188 -14.58 13.60 -18.63
N TYR A 189 -13.86 12.75 -17.95
CA TYR A 189 -12.52 12.98 -17.43
C TYR A 189 -11.64 11.79 -17.81
N LEU A 190 -10.45 12.06 -18.32
CA LEU A 190 -9.38 11.09 -18.55
C LEU A 190 -8.11 11.62 -17.92
N GLY A 191 -7.54 10.88 -16.96
CA GLY A 191 -6.24 11.14 -16.34
C GLY A 191 -5.26 10.02 -16.65
N LEU A 192 -4.03 10.37 -17.00
CA LEU A 192 -2.90 9.46 -17.20
C LEU A 192 -1.78 9.92 -16.30
N GLY A 193 -1.29 9.03 -15.45
CA GLY A 193 -0.27 9.35 -14.45
C GLY A 193 0.95 8.42 -14.52
N TYR A 194 2.12 8.99 -14.30
CA TYR A 194 3.37 8.27 -14.08
C TYR A 194 4.04 8.77 -12.81
N VAL A 195 4.31 7.84 -11.91
CA VAL A 195 4.99 8.10 -10.64
C VAL A 195 6.24 7.23 -10.57
N MET A 196 7.37 7.86 -10.31
CA MET A 196 8.61 7.18 -9.94
C MET A 196 9.08 7.73 -8.61
N GLU A 197 9.44 6.85 -7.69
CA GLU A 197 9.96 7.21 -6.37
C GLU A 197 11.11 6.28 -6.02
N GLU A 198 12.27 6.86 -5.79
CA GLU A 198 13.38 6.19 -5.14
C GLU A 198 13.23 6.37 -3.63
N GLY A 199 13.40 5.29 -2.89
CA GLY A 199 13.36 5.31 -1.44
C GLY A 199 14.61 5.89 -0.82
N SER A 200 14.55 6.08 0.49
CA SER A 200 15.71 6.50 1.27
C SER A 200 16.74 5.38 1.49
N ILE A 201 16.39 4.14 1.17
CA ILE A 201 17.28 2.99 1.18
C ILE A 201 17.70 2.71 -0.25
N LYS A 202 19.01 2.44 -0.46
CA LYS A 202 19.53 1.98 -1.76
C LYS A 202 18.70 0.78 -2.25
N THR A 203 18.44 0.67 -3.56
CA THR A 203 17.61 -0.35 -4.22
C THR A 203 16.08 -0.18 -4.11
N GLU A 204 15.57 0.66 -3.21
CA GLU A 204 14.13 0.96 -3.19
C GLU A 204 13.71 1.81 -4.38
N LYS A 205 12.90 1.25 -5.28
CA LYS A 205 12.36 2.00 -6.42
C LYS A 205 10.92 1.57 -6.72
N LEU A 206 10.00 2.54 -6.62
CA LEU A 206 8.63 2.42 -7.09
C LEU A 206 8.52 2.96 -8.51
N ASN A 207 7.86 2.20 -9.39
CA ASN A 207 7.38 2.71 -10.67
C ASN A 207 5.89 2.40 -10.78
N LYS A 208 5.08 3.43 -11.03
CA LYS A 208 3.61 3.31 -11.08
C LYS A 208 3.05 4.08 -12.27
N PHE A 209 2.24 3.40 -13.09
CA PHE A 209 1.42 3.99 -14.14
C PHE A 209 -0.04 3.92 -13.72
N THR A 210 -0.78 5.01 -13.87
CA THR A 210 -2.19 5.10 -13.51
C THR A 210 -3.02 5.61 -14.68
N VAL A 211 -4.24 5.10 -14.79
CA VAL A 211 -5.28 5.58 -15.69
C VAL A 211 -6.53 5.82 -14.86
N ASN A 212 -7.12 7.00 -14.98
CA ASN A 212 -8.42 7.33 -14.40
C ASN A 212 -9.37 7.78 -15.51
N LEU A 213 -10.49 7.10 -15.64
CA LEU A 213 -11.53 7.43 -16.61
C LEU A 213 -12.87 7.56 -15.88
N ASN A 214 -13.54 8.68 -16.10
CA ASN A 214 -14.82 8.97 -15.50
C ASN A 214 -15.73 9.57 -16.56
N SER A 215 -16.92 9.01 -16.74
CA SER A 215 -17.88 9.50 -17.71
C SER A 215 -19.30 9.40 -17.20
N GLU A 216 -20.11 10.42 -17.50
CA GLU A 216 -21.51 10.52 -17.12
C GLU A 216 -22.31 11.05 -18.31
N TYR A 217 -23.46 10.44 -18.56
CA TYR A 217 -24.38 10.79 -19.64
C TYR A 217 -25.79 10.97 -19.11
N SER A 218 -26.41 12.12 -19.41
CA SER A 218 -27.83 12.36 -19.23
C SER A 218 -28.56 11.92 -20.52
N VAL A 219 -29.11 10.68 -20.48
CA VAL A 219 -29.80 10.09 -21.63
C VAL A 219 -31.12 10.83 -21.88
N THR A 220 -31.83 11.12 -20.78
CA THR A 220 -33.02 11.98 -20.74
C THR A 220 -32.96 12.85 -19.51
N ASP A 221 -33.97 13.74 -19.30
CA ASP A 221 -34.03 14.59 -18.11
C ASP A 221 -34.22 13.80 -16.81
N PHE A 222 -34.70 12.54 -16.90
CA PHE A 222 -34.96 11.67 -15.76
C PHE A 222 -34.06 10.43 -15.69
N LEU A 223 -33.19 10.21 -16.70
CA LEU A 223 -32.31 9.03 -16.76
C LEU A 223 -30.85 9.43 -16.96
N ARG A 224 -30.00 9.09 -16.01
CA ARG A 224 -28.55 9.26 -16.05
C ARG A 224 -27.85 7.93 -15.98
N PHE A 225 -26.77 7.80 -16.69
CA PHE A 225 -25.88 6.65 -16.71
C PHE A 225 -24.44 7.13 -16.61
N GLY A 226 -23.60 6.39 -15.93
CA GLY A 226 -22.20 6.72 -15.87
C GLY A 226 -21.32 5.53 -15.49
N PHE A 227 -20.02 5.71 -15.69
CA PHE A 227 -19.02 4.75 -15.26
C PHE A 227 -17.74 5.45 -14.82
N GLN A 228 -17.01 4.76 -13.96
CA GLN A 228 -15.72 5.17 -13.42
C GLN A 228 -14.77 3.99 -13.49
N LEU A 229 -13.54 4.23 -13.91
CA LEU A 229 -12.51 3.21 -14.01
C LEU A 229 -11.16 3.77 -13.57
N ASN A 230 -10.51 3.08 -12.66
CA ASN A 230 -9.15 3.34 -12.23
C ASN A 230 -8.31 2.11 -12.53
N GLY A 231 -7.25 2.30 -13.29
CA GLY A 231 -6.28 1.26 -13.62
C GLY A 231 -4.90 1.61 -13.09
N VAL A 232 -4.17 0.62 -12.59
CA VAL A 232 -2.77 0.80 -12.19
C VAL A 232 -1.93 -0.40 -12.58
N ARG A 233 -0.71 -0.11 -13.03
CA ARG A 233 0.41 -1.04 -13.05
C ARG A 233 1.51 -0.49 -12.17
N ALA A 234 1.95 -1.27 -11.18
CA ALA A 234 2.99 -0.84 -10.27
C ALA A 234 4.05 -1.94 -10.06
N LYS A 235 5.31 -1.50 -9.93
CA LYS A 235 6.42 -2.31 -9.44
C LYS A 235 6.79 -1.74 -8.08
N TYR A 236 6.50 -2.50 -7.01
CA TYR A 236 6.85 -2.10 -5.65
C TYR A 236 8.24 -2.60 -5.29
N PRO A 237 9.02 -1.82 -4.53
CA PRO A 237 10.30 -2.27 -4.03
C PRO A 237 10.14 -3.31 -2.91
N ASP A 238 11.12 -4.17 -2.78
CA ASP A 238 11.32 -5.00 -1.61
C ASP A 238 12.65 -4.60 -0.96
N ALA A 239 12.60 -3.64 -0.05
CA ALA A 239 13.81 -3.15 0.60
C ALA A 239 13.94 -3.73 2.01
N LYS A 240 15.15 -4.14 2.31
CA LYS A 240 15.57 -4.74 3.58
C LYS A 240 16.82 -4.01 4.07
N GLY A 241 17.28 -4.34 5.27
CA GLY A 241 18.63 -3.93 5.71
C GLY A 241 18.71 -2.87 6.80
N VAL A 242 17.64 -2.11 7.10
CA VAL A 242 17.69 -1.05 8.13
C VAL A 242 18.04 -1.61 9.51
N ASP A 243 17.39 -2.71 9.90
CA ASP A 243 17.62 -3.35 11.20
C ASP A 243 19.07 -3.86 11.33
N GLY A 244 19.62 -4.44 10.27
CA GLY A 244 21.01 -4.84 10.21
C GLY A 244 21.98 -3.66 10.38
N ALA A 245 21.69 -2.52 9.76
CA ALA A 245 22.54 -1.33 9.85
C ALA A 245 22.58 -0.68 11.24
N LEU A 246 21.52 -0.86 12.04
CA LEU A 246 21.50 -0.38 13.43
C LEU A 246 22.20 -1.32 14.41
N LYS A 247 22.43 -2.57 14.01
CA LYS A 247 22.99 -3.62 14.88
C LYS A 247 24.42 -3.99 14.52
N ALA A 248 24.84 -3.83 13.26
CA ALA A 248 26.14 -4.27 12.80
C ALA A 248 27.28 -3.49 13.47
N ALA A 249 28.29 -4.21 13.95
CA ALA A 249 29.46 -3.62 14.58
C ALA A 249 30.20 -2.72 13.57
N PRO A 250 30.57 -1.48 13.98
CA PRO A 250 31.21 -0.52 13.07
C PRO A 250 32.67 -0.86 12.74
N ILE A 251 33.25 -1.85 13.43
CA ILE A 251 34.64 -2.27 13.24
C ILE A 251 34.88 -3.12 11.97
N ALA A 252 33.81 -3.63 11.35
CA ALA A 252 33.92 -4.39 10.11
C ALA A 252 34.01 -3.43 8.91
N PRO A 253 34.94 -3.65 7.96
CA PRO A 253 34.94 -2.98 6.67
C PRO A 253 33.68 -3.32 5.84
N THR A 254 33.38 -2.51 4.86
CA THR A 254 32.28 -2.79 3.90
C THR A 254 32.62 -3.95 2.98
N HIS A 255 33.82 -3.85 2.35
CA HIS A 255 34.35 -4.81 1.39
C HIS A 255 35.82 -5.06 1.67
N ASP A 256 36.29 -6.23 1.29
CA ASP A 256 37.69 -6.50 1.18
C ASP A 256 38.27 -5.84 -0.09
N LEU A 257 39.40 -5.18 0.04
CA LEU A 257 40.01 -4.38 -1.03
C LEU A 257 40.60 -5.22 -2.16
N GLU A 258 41.03 -6.46 -1.86
CA GLU A 258 41.67 -7.32 -2.86
C GLU A 258 40.66 -8.13 -3.64
N SER A 259 39.72 -8.78 -2.96
CA SER A 259 38.72 -9.64 -3.59
C SER A 259 37.45 -8.90 -4.05
N GLY A 260 37.21 -7.70 -3.51
CA GLY A 260 35.97 -6.93 -3.73
C GLY A 260 34.74 -7.57 -3.09
N LEU A 261 34.89 -8.65 -2.32
CA LEU A 261 33.77 -9.29 -1.63
C LEU A 261 33.31 -8.47 -0.44
N ILE A 262 31.99 -8.51 -0.18
CA ILE A 262 31.44 -7.91 1.05
C ILE A 262 32.07 -8.58 2.26
N HIS A 263 32.56 -7.77 3.20
CA HIS A 263 33.21 -8.29 4.40
C HIS A 263 32.17 -8.90 5.35
N THR A 264 32.50 -10.03 6.01
CA THR A 264 31.64 -10.57 7.08
C THR A 264 31.67 -9.66 8.31
N LEU A 265 30.76 -9.89 9.26
CA LEU A 265 30.84 -9.27 10.58
C LEU A 265 31.71 -10.12 11.51
N PRO A 266 32.21 -9.56 12.64
CA PRO A 266 32.97 -10.32 13.64
C PRO A 266 32.25 -11.58 14.13
N ASP A 267 33.01 -12.58 14.57
CA ASP A 267 32.54 -13.89 15.00
C ASP A 267 31.47 -13.83 16.11
N PHE A 268 31.60 -12.91 17.05
CA PHE A 268 30.63 -12.71 18.13
C PHE A 268 29.26 -12.21 17.63
N GLN A 269 29.17 -11.73 16.38
CA GLN A 269 27.95 -11.13 15.83
C GLN A 269 27.40 -11.81 14.59
N ARG A 270 28.28 -12.37 13.72
CA ARG A 270 27.90 -12.90 12.39
C ARG A 270 26.83 -14.00 12.38
N ALA A 271 26.66 -14.70 13.48
CA ALA A 271 25.58 -15.68 13.63
C ALA A 271 24.18 -15.05 13.77
N GLN A 272 24.11 -13.79 14.18
CA GLN A 272 22.84 -13.09 14.46
C GLN A 272 22.54 -11.98 13.47
N VAL A 273 23.56 -11.32 12.96
CA VAL A 273 23.45 -10.18 12.03
C VAL A 273 24.39 -10.38 10.86
N TRP A 274 23.89 -10.19 9.67
CA TRP A 274 24.71 -10.14 8.47
C TRP A 274 25.13 -8.73 8.15
N ASN A 275 26.23 -8.58 7.39
CA ASN A 275 26.61 -7.29 6.86
C ASN A 275 25.42 -6.68 6.09
N PRO A 276 24.98 -5.45 6.43
CA PRO A 276 23.80 -4.82 5.83
C PRO A 276 23.83 -4.72 4.30
N LEU A 277 25.04 -4.67 3.72
CA LEU A 277 25.22 -4.62 2.27
C LEU A 277 24.77 -5.90 1.55
N ILE A 278 24.79 -7.05 2.23
CA ILE A 278 24.28 -8.29 1.66
C ILE A 278 22.80 -8.14 1.27
N GLU A 279 22.00 -7.50 2.12
CA GLU A 279 20.58 -7.29 1.85
C GLU A 279 20.34 -6.22 0.77
N THR A 280 21.17 -5.18 0.71
CA THR A 280 21.00 -4.07 -0.23
C THR A 280 21.64 -4.34 -1.60
N GLU A 281 22.80 -4.99 -1.66
CA GLU A 281 23.52 -5.19 -2.91
C GLU A 281 23.28 -6.56 -3.55
N LEU A 282 23.16 -7.62 -2.72
CA LEU A 282 23.04 -8.99 -3.24
C LEU A 282 21.59 -9.51 -3.26
N ARG A 283 20.72 -9.06 -2.38
CA ARG A 283 19.33 -9.56 -2.28
C ARG A 283 18.28 -8.57 -2.75
N GLY A 284 18.45 -7.28 -2.52
CA GLY A 284 17.45 -6.26 -2.86
C GLY A 284 17.21 -6.12 -4.36
N ALA A 285 18.22 -6.40 -5.18
CA ALA A 285 18.10 -6.35 -6.65
C ALA A 285 17.42 -7.59 -7.27
N HIS A 286 17.24 -8.68 -6.50
CA HIS A 286 16.82 -9.99 -7.00
C HIS A 286 15.32 -10.28 -6.80
N ASN A 287 14.50 -9.25 -6.80
CA ASN A 287 13.04 -9.36 -6.73
C ASN A 287 12.38 -8.63 -7.91
N LYS A 288 11.53 -9.34 -8.64
CA LYS A 288 10.71 -8.83 -9.75
C LYS A 288 9.24 -8.96 -9.38
N SER A 289 8.64 -7.90 -8.88
CA SER A 289 7.23 -7.84 -8.54
C SER A 289 6.47 -6.96 -9.51
N GLU A 290 5.36 -7.45 -10.05
CA GLU A 290 4.44 -6.68 -10.88
C GLU A 290 3.03 -6.77 -10.33
N ASN A 291 2.40 -5.62 -10.17
CA ASN A 291 1.06 -5.50 -9.64
C ASN A 291 0.18 -4.77 -10.63
N TYR A 292 -0.97 -5.36 -10.93
CA TYR A 292 -2.01 -4.81 -11.77
C TYR A 292 -3.29 -4.71 -10.97
N ARG A 293 -4.00 -3.59 -11.08
CA ARG A 293 -5.31 -3.43 -10.45
C ARG A 293 -6.21 -2.61 -11.35
N VAL A 294 -7.45 -3.03 -11.43
CA VAL A 294 -8.52 -2.32 -12.10
C VAL A 294 -9.68 -2.23 -11.13
N ALA A 295 -10.06 -1.02 -10.77
CA ALA A 295 -11.18 -0.75 -9.87
C ALA A 295 -12.12 0.26 -10.51
N GLY A 296 -13.43 0.04 -10.41
CA GLY A 296 -14.39 0.97 -11.00
C GLY A 296 -15.81 0.58 -10.74
N ASN A 297 -16.72 1.39 -11.25
CA ASN A 297 -18.15 1.14 -11.17
C ASN A 297 -18.87 1.59 -12.44
N VAL A 298 -20.05 1.03 -12.64
CA VAL A 298 -21.08 1.53 -13.55
C VAL A 298 -22.33 1.82 -12.73
N PHE A 299 -23.03 2.90 -13.05
CA PHE A 299 -24.27 3.24 -12.37
C PHE A 299 -25.34 3.71 -13.34
N GLY A 300 -26.58 3.44 -12.98
CA GLY A 300 -27.77 4.03 -13.58
C GLY A 300 -28.59 4.72 -12.49
N GLU A 301 -29.11 5.89 -12.81
CA GLU A 301 -29.91 6.71 -11.89
C GLU A 301 -31.15 7.19 -12.62
N ILE A 302 -32.32 6.94 -12.05
CA ILE A 302 -33.61 7.31 -12.58
C ILE A 302 -34.41 8.14 -11.58
N ASP A 303 -34.90 9.29 -12.01
CA ASP A 303 -35.83 10.12 -11.26
C ASP A 303 -37.26 9.61 -11.55
N ILE A 304 -37.76 8.68 -10.68
CA ILE A 304 -39.08 8.06 -10.82
C ILE A 304 -40.16 9.14 -10.68
N LEU A 305 -39.96 10.06 -9.75
CA LEU A 305 -40.77 11.27 -9.53
C LEU A 305 -39.81 12.43 -9.28
N LYS A 306 -40.28 13.69 -9.34
CA LYS A 306 -39.46 14.88 -9.07
C LYS A 306 -38.68 14.84 -7.75
N ASN A 307 -39.17 14.05 -6.80
CA ASN A 307 -38.63 13.94 -5.44
C ASN A 307 -38.28 12.52 -5.04
N LEU A 308 -38.31 11.57 -5.97
CA LEU A 308 -38.00 10.15 -5.74
C LEU A 308 -37.01 9.65 -6.79
N THR A 309 -35.79 9.41 -6.37
CA THR A 309 -34.68 8.95 -7.21
C THR A 309 -34.28 7.52 -6.83
N PHE A 310 -34.13 6.66 -7.82
CA PHE A 310 -33.53 5.34 -7.66
C PHE A 310 -32.19 5.30 -8.37
N LYS A 311 -31.16 4.82 -7.66
CA LYS A 311 -29.81 4.62 -8.19
C LYS A 311 -29.37 3.18 -7.98
N ALA A 312 -28.93 2.54 -9.05
CA ALA A 312 -28.25 1.24 -9.01
C ALA A 312 -26.79 1.44 -9.40
N THR A 313 -25.87 0.88 -8.61
CA THR A 313 -24.43 0.92 -8.88
C THR A 313 -23.87 -0.49 -8.78
N PHE A 314 -23.08 -0.89 -9.77
CA PHE A 314 -22.28 -2.10 -9.73
C PHE A 314 -20.81 -1.73 -9.79
N SER A 315 -20.06 -2.15 -8.77
CA SER A 315 -18.65 -1.84 -8.60
C SER A 315 -17.81 -3.12 -8.60
N MET A 316 -16.62 -3.05 -9.16
CA MET A 316 -15.66 -4.15 -9.18
C MET A 316 -14.27 -3.62 -8.89
N ASP A 317 -13.49 -4.38 -8.13
CA ASP A 317 -12.07 -4.15 -7.86
C ASP A 317 -11.33 -5.47 -8.03
N TYR A 318 -10.52 -5.55 -9.06
CA TYR A 318 -9.70 -6.71 -9.37
C TYR A 318 -8.23 -6.36 -9.28
N ALA A 319 -7.48 -7.09 -8.46
CA ALA A 319 -6.04 -6.94 -8.36
C ALA A 319 -5.34 -8.29 -8.62
N SER A 320 -4.21 -8.22 -9.30
CA SER A 320 -3.32 -9.35 -9.56
C SER A 320 -1.88 -8.94 -9.28
N SER A 321 -1.22 -9.68 -8.41
CA SER A 321 0.20 -9.52 -8.08
C SER A 321 0.96 -10.76 -8.53
N GLN A 322 2.10 -10.55 -9.16
CA GLN A 322 3.01 -11.62 -9.58
C GLN A 322 4.40 -11.28 -9.07
N GLY A 323 5.03 -12.23 -8.41
CA GLY A 323 6.38 -12.09 -7.89
C GLY A 323 7.29 -13.21 -8.35
N ARG A 324 8.53 -12.86 -8.67
CA ARG A 324 9.64 -13.80 -8.84
C ARG A 324 10.81 -13.27 -8.04
N SER A 325 11.45 -14.12 -7.27
CA SER A 325 12.66 -13.76 -6.54
C SER A 325 13.74 -14.82 -6.73
N TYR A 326 14.95 -14.35 -6.80
CA TYR A 326 16.15 -15.17 -6.84
C TYR A 326 16.97 -14.92 -5.58
N SER A 327 17.43 -15.97 -4.95
CA SER A 327 18.40 -15.89 -3.85
C SER A 327 19.69 -16.54 -4.34
N PRO A 328 20.73 -15.75 -4.59
CA PRO A 328 22.01 -16.26 -5.10
C PRO A 328 22.80 -17.00 -4.04
N LEU A 329 23.83 -17.73 -4.48
CA LEU A 329 24.91 -18.15 -3.61
C LEU A 329 25.69 -16.92 -3.18
N ILE A 330 25.74 -16.67 -1.87
CA ILE A 330 26.38 -15.50 -1.29
C ILE A 330 27.79 -15.89 -0.85
N TYR A 331 28.77 -15.20 -1.39
CA TYR A 331 30.14 -15.27 -0.98
C TYR A 331 30.56 -13.97 -0.33
N VAL A 332 31.29 -14.07 0.78
CA VAL A 332 31.81 -12.94 1.56
C VAL A 332 33.30 -13.12 1.81
N TYR A 333 33.95 -12.05 2.19
CA TYR A 333 35.28 -12.10 2.76
C TYR A 333 35.18 -12.34 4.27
N ASN A 334 35.81 -13.40 4.74
CA ASN A 334 35.96 -13.70 6.16
C ASN A 334 37.43 -13.84 6.51
N PRO A 335 37.99 -12.93 7.33
CA PRO A 335 39.40 -12.97 7.68
C PRO A 335 39.80 -14.21 8.50
N ASP A 336 38.85 -14.89 9.15
CA ASP A 336 39.11 -16.08 9.95
C ASP A 336 39.21 -17.37 9.11
N VAL A 337 38.96 -17.28 7.80
CA VAL A 337 39.00 -18.41 6.87
C VAL A 337 40.26 -18.35 5.98
N GLU A 338 40.92 -19.46 5.80
CA GLU A 338 42.09 -19.56 4.89
C GLU A 338 41.66 -19.14 3.46
N GLY A 339 42.40 -18.17 2.90
CA GLY A 339 42.10 -17.59 1.60
C GLY A 339 40.94 -16.56 1.62
N GLY A 340 40.38 -16.24 2.79
CA GLY A 340 39.44 -15.16 3.01
C GLY A 340 38.03 -15.35 2.42
N LYS A 341 37.81 -16.32 1.54
CA LYS A 341 36.51 -16.49 0.86
C LYS A 341 35.62 -17.51 1.58
N GLU A 342 34.54 -17.06 2.12
CA GLU A 342 33.51 -17.89 2.76
C GLU A 342 32.19 -17.86 1.95
N ARG A 343 31.50 -19.00 1.92
CA ARG A 343 30.16 -19.11 1.36
C ARG A 343 29.11 -19.12 2.47
N LEU A 344 28.27 -18.08 2.52
CA LEU A 344 27.22 -17.94 3.55
C LEU A 344 25.95 -18.75 3.23
N THR A 345 25.67 -19.01 1.95
CA THR A 345 24.47 -19.75 1.54
C THR A 345 24.85 -21.03 0.83
N GLU A 346 24.32 -22.16 1.28
CA GLU A 346 24.56 -23.46 0.69
C GLU A 346 23.84 -23.67 -0.65
N ARG A 347 22.72 -22.99 -0.82
CA ARG A 347 21.81 -23.15 -1.96
C ARG A 347 21.47 -21.81 -2.58
N GLU A 348 21.40 -21.79 -3.89
CA GLU A 348 20.63 -20.77 -4.60
C GLU A 348 19.16 -21.20 -4.69
N SER A 349 18.24 -20.26 -4.81
CA SER A 349 16.81 -20.56 -4.90
C SER A 349 16.06 -19.59 -5.78
N VAL A 350 15.00 -20.11 -6.40
CA VAL A 350 14.00 -19.31 -7.11
C VAL A 350 12.65 -19.54 -6.46
N ASN A 351 11.95 -18.43 -6.19
CA ASN A 351 10.57 -18.45 -5.72
C ASN A 351 9.68 -17.69 -6.68
N GLN A 352 8.48 -18.21 -6.89
CA GLN A 352 7.44 -17.60 -7.69
C GLN A 352 6.15 -17.52 -6.89
N SER A 353 5.44 -16.42 -7.00
CA SER A 353 4.14 -16.24 -6.38
C SER A 353 3.17 -15.53 -7.32
N LYS A 354 1.91 -15.88 -7.20
CA LYS A 354 0.80 -15.17 -7.83
C LYS A 354 -0.33 -15.06 -6.84
N SER A 355 -0.86 -13.86 -6.68
CA SER A 355 -2.06 -13.64 -5.90
C SER A 355 -3.07 -12.84 -6.71
N THR A 356 -4.34 -13.13 -6.51
CA THR A 356 -5.46 -12.38 -7.10
C THR A 356 -6.45 -12.03 -6.01
N SER A 357 -7.06 -10.87 -6.14
CA SER A 357 -8.20 -10.48 -5.32
C SER A 357 -9.29 -9.89 -6.20
N LEU A 358 -10.52 -10.21 -5.88
CA LEU A 358 -11.73 -9.69 -6.51
C LEU A 358 -12.66 -9.19 -5.43
N ALA A 359 -13.08 -7.94 -5.51
CA ALA A 359 -14.21 -7.42 -4.75
C ALA A 359 -15.28 -6.96 -5.73
N ALA A 360 -16.50 -7.44 -5.56
CA ALA A 360 -17.67 -7.03 -6.32
C ALA A 360 -18.74 -6.49 -5.35
N GLN A 361 -19.25 -5.29 -5.64
CA GLN A 361 -20.24 -4.62 -4.81
C GLN A 361 -21.43 -4.19 -5.68
N SER A 362 -22.65 -4.43 -5.19
CA SER A 362 -23.86 -3.89 -5.81
C SER A 362 -24.63 -3.06 -4.79
N ASP A 363 -24.97 -1.83 -5.17
CA ASP A 363 -25.73 -0.90 -4.35
C ASP A 363 -27.02 -0.54 -5.06
N TYR A 364 -28.14 -0.65 -4.36
CA TYR A 364 -29.46 -0.21 -4.81
C TYR A 364 -29.99 0.78 -3.78
N VAL A 365 -30.16 2.03 -4.20
CA VAL A 365 -30.51 3.12 -3.29
C VAL A 365 -31.76 3.86 -3.80
N LEU A 366 -32.77 3.94 -2.97
CA LEU A 366 -33.97 4.75 -3.20
C LEU A 366 -33.93 5.95 -2.25
N THR A 367 -34.01 7.16 -2.81
CA THR A 367 -33.98 8.40 -2.05
C THR A 367 -35.22 9.23 -2.33
N TYR A 368 -35.92 9.63 -1.27
CA TYR A 368 -37.05 10.55 -1.32
C TYR A 368 -36.66 11.88 -0.67
N LEU A 369 -36.92 13.00 -1.35
CA LEU A 369 -36.67 14.37 -0.91
C LEU A 369 -37.99 15.12 -0.79
N GLY A 370 -38.54 15.26 0.43
CA GLY A 370 -39.78 15.97 0.70
C GLY A 370 -39.53 17.36 1.29
N GLN A 371 -40.22 18.36 0.77
CA GLN A 371 -40.28 19.70 1.35
C GLN A 371 -41.72 20.10 1.59
N PHE A 372 -42.12 20.29 2.86
CA PHE A 372 -43.48 20.59 3.27
C PHE A 372 -43.47 21.87 4.11
N GLY A 373 -43.56 23.03 3.44
CA GLY A 373 -43.41 24.32 4.09
C GLY A 373 -42.04 24.45 4.76
N ASN A 374 -42.02 24.56 6.08
CA ASN A 374 -40.79 24.67 6.88
C ASN A 374 -40.16 23.29 7.24
N HIS A 375 -40.73 22.19 6.78
CA HIS A 375 -40.29 20.85 7.08
C HIS A 375 -39.55 20.24 5.87
N GLY A 376 -38.32 19.89 6.04
CA GLY A 376 -37.51 19.10 5.07
C GLY A 376 -37.40 17.67 5.54
N LEU A 377 -37.61 16.69 4.67
CA LEU A 377 -37.50 15.26 4.96
C LEU A 377 -36.71 14.57 3.85
N THR A 378 -35.63 13.90 4.22
CA THR A 378 -34.92 12.98 3.33
C THR A 378 -35.04 11.57 3.87
N LEU A 379 -35.60 10.68 3.08
CA LEU A 379 -35.64 9.24 3.38
C LEU A 379 -34.76 8.49 2.39
N THR A 380 -33.94 7.60 2.91
CA THR A 380 -33.07 6.73 2.08
C THR A 380 -33.30 5.28 2.49
N ALA A 381 -33.58 4.42 1.53
CA ALA A 381 -33.57 2.98 1.69
C ALA A 381 -32.52 2.38 0.76
N GLY A 382 -31.71 1.46 1.27
CA GLY A 382 -30.60 0.90 0.52
C GLY A 382 -30.43 -0.59 0.75
N LEU A 383 -29.97 -1.26 -0.30
CA LEU A 383 -29.46 -2.63 -0.27
C LEU A 383 -28.05 -2.61 -0.85
N THR A 384 -27.09 -3.13 -0.08
CA THR A 384 -25.72 -3.32 -0.53
C THR A 384 -25.33 -4.78 -0.44
N THR A 385 -24.76 -5.33 -1.48
CA THR A 385 -24.12 -6.65 -1.46
C THR A 385 -22.64 -6.50 -1.74
N ASN A 386 -21.81 -7.30 -1.06
CA ASN A 386 -20.37 -7.36 -1.31
C ASN A 386 -19.95 -8.83 -1.39
N TYR A 387 -19.23 -9.17 -2.45
CA TYR A 387 -18.50 -10.41 -2.61
C TYR A 387 -17.02 -10.10 -2.65
N ASN A 388 -16.24 -10.80 -1.83
CA ASN A 388 -14.78 -10.68 -1.85
C ASN A 388 -14.20 -12.08 -1.99
N GLU A 389 -13.26 -12.23 -2.91
CA GLU A 389 -12.49 -13.44 -3.14
C GLU A 389 -11.01 -13.09 -3.15
N SER A 390 -10.19 -13.94 -2.54
CA SER A 390 -8.75 -13.86 -2.66
C SER A 390 -8.17 -15.25 -2.86
N SER A 391 -7.20 -15.35 -3.76
CA SER A 391 -6.46 -16.58 -3.99
C SER A 391 -4.97 -16.31 -4.08
N SER A 392 -4.17 -17.27 -3.67
CA SER A 392 -2.73 -17.23 -3.78
C SER A 392 -2.17 -18.59 -4.19
N LEU A 393 -1.12 -18.55 -4.99
CA LEU A 393 -0.32 -19.70 -5.38
C LEU A 393 1.15 -19.32 -5.27
N SER A 394 1.95 -20.17 -4.68
CA SER A 394 3.41 -19.99 -4.59
C SER A 394 4.14 -21.31 -4.85
N GLY A 395 5.36 -21.19 -5.31
CA GLY A 395 6.26 -22.32 -5.48
C GLY A 395 7.70 -21.87 -5.31
N GLY A 396 8.55 -22.79 -4.87
CA GLY A 396 9.97 -22.57 -4.71
C GLY A 396 10.77 -23.78 -5.12
N ARG A 397 11.99 -23.57 -5.58
CA ARG A 397 13.01 -24.59 -5.78
C ARG A 397 14.37 -24.03 -5.39
N SER A 398 15.24 -24.92 -4.92
CA SER A 398 16.62 -24.58 -4.59
C SER A 398 17.57 -25.67 -5.03
N GLN A 399 18.84 -25.32 -5.27
CA GLN A 399 19.88 -26.29 -5.59
C GLN A 399 21.19 -25.96 -4.87
N LEU A 400 21.97 -26.98 -4.55
CA LEU A 400 23.32 -26.81 -4.00
C LEU A 400 24.27 -26.22 -5.05
N ALA A 401 25.28 -25.53 -4.58
CA ALA A 401 26.40 -25.12 -5.45
C ALA A 401 27.00 -26.34 -6.17
N GLY A 402 27.09 -26.25 -7.49
CA GLY A 402 27.65 -27.34 -8.35
C GLY A 402 26.67 -28.44 -8.69
N TYR A 403 25.39 -28.39 -8.27
CA TYR A 403 24.38 -29.38 -8.63
C TYR A 403 23.92 -29.27 -10.10
N GLY A 404 23.92 -28.07 -10.65
CA GLY A 404 23.50 -27.80 -12.02
C GLY A 404 24.08 -26.48 -12.52
N ILE A 405 23.46 -25.91 -13.54
CA ILE A 405 23.84 -24.61 -14.06
C ILE A 405 23.27 -23.54 -13.09
N LEU A 406 24.13 -22.63 -12.64
CA LEU A 406 23.71 -21.53 -11.81
C LEU A 406 22.66 -20.66 -12.52
N VAL A 407 21.62 -20.23 -11.78
CA VAL A 407 20.57 -19.37 -12.30
C VAL A 407 21.12 -18.00 -12.71
N GLY A 408 21.96 -17.39 -11.85
CA GLY A 408 22.59 -16.11 -12.10
C GLY A 408 21.63 -14.93 -11.99
N ASP A 409 22.17 -13.72 -12.20
CA ASP A 409 21.50 -12.45 -11.93
C ASP A 409 20.55 -12.00 -13.06
N ASP A 410 20.33 -12.82 -14.08
CA ASP A 410 19.41 -12.51 -15.17
C ASP A 410 17.95 -12.77 -14.74
N PRO A 411 17.11 -11.73 -14.57
CA PRO A 411 15.71 -11.89 -14.18
C PRO A 411 14.86 -12.74 -15.12
N ASP A 412 15.27 -12.92 -16.36
CA ASP A 412 14.56 -13.75 -17.33
C ASP A 412 14.81 -15.24 -17.11
N ARG A 413 15.78 -15.58 -16.27
CA ARG A 413 16.08 -16.94 -15.84
C ARG A 413 15.45 -17.30 -14.47
N TRP A 414 14.83 -16.39 -13.76
CA TRP A 414 14.25 -16.67 -12.44
C TRP A 414 12.90 -17.40 -12.54
N TRP A 415 12.97 -18.61 -13.07
CA TRP A 415 11.84 -19.52 -13.18
C TRP A 415 12.12 -20.80 -12.38
N LEU A 416 11.06 -21.42 -11.82
CA LEU A 416 11.20 -22.69 -11.08
C LEU A 416 11.84 -23.78 -11.95
N SER A 417 11.58 -23.77 -13.25
CA SER A 417 12.14 -24.72 -14.20
C SER A 417 13.65 -24.56 -14.44
N THR A 418 14.25 -23.43 -14.03
CA THR A 418 15.70 -23.20 -14.18
C THR A 418 16.50 -23.88 -13.08
N ILE A 419 15.88 -24.25 -11.97
CA ILE A 419 16.51 -25.05 -10.90
C ILE A 419 16.36 -26.52 -11.21
N ASP A 420 17.49 -27.23 -11.36
CA ASP A 420 17.56 -28.63 -11.76
C ASP A 420 17.16 -29.59 -10.62
N ASP A 421 17.37 -29.22 -9.34
CA ASP A 421 17.03 -30.07 -8.20
C ASP A 421 15.51 -30.04 -7.93
N VAL A 422 14.77 -30.90 -8.61
CA VAL A 422 13.31 -31.02 -8.46
C VAL A 422 12.88 -31.57 -7.10
N SER A 423 13.79 -32.22 -6.36
CA SER A 423 13.50 -32.79 -5.03
C SER A 423 13.24 -31.72 -3.98
N THR A 424 13.69 -30.48 -4.22
CA THR A 424 13.53 -29.33 -3.35
C THR A 424 12.24 -28.54 -3.61
N ALA A 425 11.42 -29.00 -4.55
CA ALA A 425 10.20 -28.31 -4.94
C ALA A 425 9.25 -28.12 -3.75
N THR A 426 8.88 -26.87 -3.52
CA THR A 426 7.84 -26.48 -2.56
C THR A 426 6.67 -25.85 -3.29
N ASN A 427 5.49 -26.03 -2.75
CA ASN A 427 4.29 -25.38 -3.25
C ASN A 427 3.36 -24.98 -2.11
N GLY A 428 2.54 -23.98 -2.33
CA GLY A 428 1.50 -23.57 -1.42
C GLY A 428 0.43 -22.82 -2.16
N GLY A 429 -0.79 -22.88 -1.66
CA GLY A 429 -1.91 -22.16 -2.24
C GLY A 429 -3.05 -22.05 -1.25
N SER A 430 -3.83 -20.99 -1.39
CA SER A 430 -5.03 -20.78 -0.58
C SER A 430 -6.06 -20.02 -1.40
N GLN A 431 -7.31 -20.24 -1.07
CA GLN A 431 -8.44 -19.44 -1.55
C GLN A 431 -9.38 -19.17 -0.39
N SER A 432 -9.92 -17.98 -0.34
CA SER A 432 -10.98 -17.59 0.59
C SER A 432 -11.97 -16.69 -0.12
N ASP A 433 -13.24 -16.84 0.24
CA ASP A 433 -14.29 -15.97 -0.22
C ASP A 433 -15.20 -15.54 0.95
N ARG A 434 -15.82 -14.40 0.79
CA ARG A 434 -16.78 -13.87 1.75
C ARG A 434 -17.86 -13.08 1.02
N PHE A 435 -19.10 -13.35 1.37
CA PHE A 435 -20.27 -12.59 0.94
C PHE A 435 -20.87 -11.84 2.13
N THR A 436 -21.23 -10.58 1.91
CA THR A 436 -21.99 -9.79 2.87
C THR A 436 -23.16 -9.11 2.18
N MET A 437 -24.28 -8.94 2.91
CA MET A 437 -25.47 -8.26 2.44
C MET A 437 -26.00 -7.36 3.54
N SER A 438 -26.40 -6.15 3.17
CA SER A 438 -26.77 -5.11 4.13
C SER A 438 -28.01 -4.38 3.68
N TYR A 439 -28.96 -4.22 4.57
CA TYR A 439 -30.10 -3.32 4.42
C TYR A 439 -29.88 -2.06 5.24
N LEU A 440 -30.10 -0.91 4.62
CA LEU A 440 -29.97 0.41 5.24
C LEU A 440 -31.29 1.17 5.13
N PHE A 441 -31.70 1.77 6.21
CA PHE A 441 -32.74 2.79 6.21
C PHE A 441 -32.26 4.03 6.97
N ARG A 442 -32.47 5.23 6.39
CA ARG A 442 -32.06 6.49 7.00
C ARG A 442 -33.16 7.54 6.81
N ALA A 443 -33.45 8.30 7.87
CA ALA A 443 -34.33 9.44 7.86
C ALA A 443 -33.60 10.67 8.38
N LEU A 444 -33.58 11.72 7.58
CA LEU A 444 -33.10 13.05 7.96
C LEU A 444 -34.29 13.98 7.96
N TYR A 445 -34.54 14.61 9.08
CA TYR A 445 -35.59 15.58 9.22
C TYR A 445 -35.02 16.95 9.63
N ASN A 446 -35.52 17.99 9.01
CA ASN A 446 -35.11 19.37 9.22
C ASN A 446 -36.36 20.27 9.39
N TYR A 447 -36.43 20.99 10.49
CA TYR A 447 -37.45 21.99 10.71
C TYR A 447 -36.83 23.40 10.77
N LYS A 448 -37.24 24.26 9.81
CA LYS A 448 -36.78 25.67 9.69
C LYS A 448 -35.23 25.81 9.65
N ASN A 449 -34.48 24.82 9.19
CA ASN A 449 -33.02 24.75 9.25
C ASN A 449 -32.44 25.00 10.67
N ARG A 450 -33.26 24.79 11.71
CA ARG A 450 -32.89 25.01 13.10
C ARG A 450 -32.88 23.74 13.92
N TYR A 451 -33.81 22.82 13.68
CA TYR A 451 -33.90 21.56 14.38
C TYR A 451 -33.66 20.43 13.40
N LEU A 452 -32.61 19.67 13.66
CA LEU A 452 -32.16 18.59 12.79
C LEU A 452 -32.25 17.27 13.55
N LEU A 453 -32.89 16.26 12.95
CA LEU A 453 -32.94 14.89 13.48
C LEU A 453 -32.39 13.95 12.42
N ASN A 454 -31.49 13.06 12.83
CA ASN A 454 -30.97 11.99 12.01
C ASN A 454 -31.24 10.66 12.72
N ALA A 455 -31.90 9.74 12.01
CA ALA A 455 -32.11 8.38 12.46
C ALA A 455 -31.66 7.42 11.35
N SER A 456 -30.96 6.38 11.71
CA SER A 456 -30.50 5.34 10.77
C SER A 456 -30.66 3.96 11.41
N PHE A 457 -31.02 3.01 10.58
CA PHE A 457 -31.07 1.58 10.92
C PHE A 457 -30.32 0.79 9.84
N ARG A 458 -29.48 -0.12 10.27
CA ARG A 458 -28.76 -1.03 9.38
C ARG A 458 -28.83 -2.45 9.90
N ARG A 459 -28.98 -3.38 9.00
CA ARG A 459 -28.91 -4.81 9.29
C ARG A 459 -27.95 -5.46 8.32
N ASP A 460 -26.92 -6.11 8.87
CA ASP A 460 -25.87 -6.76 8.10
C ASP A 460 -25.95 -8.30 8.26
N GLY A 461 -25.74 -9.01 7.16
CA GLY A 461 -25.55 -10.44 7.11
C GLY A 461 -24.21 -10.79 6.48
N SER A 462 -23.58 -11.87 6.96
CA SER A 462 -22.29 -12.33 6.46
C SER A 462 -22.22 -13.84 6.38
N SER A 463 -21.64 -14.37 5.30
CA SER A 463 -21.38 -15.80 5.13
C SER A 463 -20.46 -16.38 6.22
N VAL A 464 -19.65 -15.53 6.88
CA VAL A 464 -18.76 -15.95 7.98
C VAL A 464 -19.55 -16.47 9.18
N PHE A 465 -20.76 -15.98 9.41
CA PHE A 465 -21.62 -16.39 10.54
C PHE A 465 -22.46 -17.64 10.25
N TYR A 466 -22.42 -18.19 9.05
CA TYR A 466 -23.19 -19.38 8.66
C TYR A 466 -22.94 -20.57 9.58
N LYS A 467 -21.68 -20.78 10.00
CA LYS A 467 -21.31 -21.90 10.89
C LYS A 467 -21.91 -21.81 12.30
N THR A 468 -22.34 -20.62 12.72
CA THR A 468 -22.96 -20.38 14.04
C THR A 468 -24.49 -20.42 13.99
N GLY A 469 -25.08 -20.64 12.81
CA GLY A 469 -26.54 -20.65 12.59
C GLY A 469 -27.19 -19.27 12.59
N ASN A 470 -26.42 -18.20 12.83
CA ASN A 470 -26.91 -16.82 12.80
C ASN A 470 -26.12 -16.02 11.75
N THR A 471 -26.75 -15.71 10.62
CA THR A 471 -26.12 -15.00 9.50
C THR A 471 -26.38 -13.50 9.51
N TRP A 472 -27.23 -13.00 10.41
CA TRP A 472 -27.69 -11.62 10.44
C TRP A 472 -27.44 -10.97 11.80
N ASP A 473 -26.99 -9.73 11.77
CA ASP A 473 -26.82 -8.85 12.92
C ASP A 473 -27.48 -7.49 12.69
N ASN A 474 -27.95 -6.83 13.73
CA ASN A 474 -28.59 -5.52 13.65
C ASN A 474 -27.66 -4.46 14.26
N PHE A 475 -27.49 -3.33 13.60
CA PHE A 475 -26.67 -2.17 14.02
C PHE A 475 -27.47 -0.88 14.03
#